data_2595d5f17f6fb33a749a206c49c92ad6
#
_entry.id   2595d5f17f6fb33a749a206c49c92ad6
#
_cell.length_a   1.000
_cell.length_b   1.000
_cell.length_c   1.000
_cell.angle_alpha   90.00
_cell.angle_beta   90.00
_cell.angle_gamma   90.00
#
_symmetry.space_group_name_H-M   'P 1'
#
loop_
_entity.id
_entity.type
_entity.pdbx_description
1 polymer ?
#
loop_
_entity_poly.entity_id
_entity_poly.type
_entity_poly.pdbx_seq_one_letter_code
_entity_poly.pdbx_strand_id
1 'polypeptide(L)'
;MPADLPVNFRPDAFAGTVDDYVRYRPPYDARMVSEILSRAALPADGARLIDLACGPGRLTFAIAEHFADGLAIDLEPKMIAAARLEAERRGVRHIRWSVGRAEDLEAPAGAFDLVTAASAFHRFDQPRVAALAHRWLKPGGAFVTLGETPAMAARANWRSAVTDLVHAYVGEPVQRLQGAPKPTPGEGLAHEEQVLRHAGFTPVESRSFETPYTWTLESLLGYLRSTSFASRTALGERHDAFEADLTAALLAFDGSGRYPEIVGSGYTLARKTSS
;
A
#
# COMPACT_ATOMS: atom_id res chain seq x y z
N MET A 1 5.58 25.72 8.69
CA MET A 1 5.75 24.55 7.81
C MET A 1 6.79 23.66 8.47
N PRO A 2 6.47 22.40 8.81
CA PRO A 2 7.51 21.49 9.30
C PRO A 2 8.55 21.26 8.18
N ALA A 3 9.83 21.42 8.52
CA ALA A 3 10.95 21.45 7.58
C ALA A 3 11.36 20.07 7.00
N ASP A 4 10.67 18.97 7.33
CA ASP A 4 11.13 17.60 7.10
C ASP A 4 10.17 16.73 6.27
N LEU A 5 9.37 17.33 5.39
CA LEU A 5 8.53 16.55 4.49
C LEU A 5 9.35 16.08 3.28
N PRO A 6 9.21 14.81 2.82
CA PRO A 6 9.79 14.36 1.56
C PRO A 6 9.42 15.33 0.43
N VAL A 7 10.36 15.62 -0.45
CA VAL A 7 10.28 16.68 -1.50
C VAL A 7 9.00 16.59 -2.37
N ASN A 8 8.28 15.46 -2.35
CA ASN A 8 7.06 15.20 -3.13
C ASN A 8 5.86 14.77 -2.26
N PHE A 9 5.87 15.08 -0.96
CA PHE A 9 4.75 14.75 -0.10
C PHE A 9 3.52 15.60 -0.44
N ARG A 10 2.44 14.94 -0.87
CA ARG A 10 1.13 15.55 -1.10
C ARG A 10 0.13 14.95 -0.11
N PRO A 11 -0.25 15.69 0.94
CA PRO A 11 -1.20 15.20 1.93
C PRO A 11 -2.58 14.90 1.33
N ASP A 12 -2.93 15.56 0.24
CA ASP A 12 -4.21 15.44 -0.48
C ASP A 12 -4.19 14.44 -1.65
N ALA A 13 -3.10 13.67 -1.80
CA ALA A 13 -2.90 12.79 -2.96
C ALA A 13 -4.02 11.77 -3.20
N PHE A 14 -4.75 11.40 -2.14
CA PHE A 14 -5.89 10.48 -2.20
C PHE A 14 -7.24 11.15 -1.89
N ALA A 15 -7.26 12.49 -1.82
CA ALA A 15 -8.52 13.21 -1.62
C ALA A 15 -9.49 12.92 -2.79
N GLY A 16 -10.71 12.48 -2.45
CA GLY A 16 -11.74 12.15 -3.42
C GLY A 16 -11.59 10.79 -4.12
N THR A 17 -10.63 9.94 -3.72
CA THR A 17 -10.42 8.62 -4.34
C THR A 17 -11.03 7.46 -3.56
N VAL A 18 -11.61 7.69 -2.39
CA VAL A 18 -11.99 6.65 -1.42
C VAL A 18 -12.94 5.62 -2.01
N ASP A 19 -13.99 6.05 -2.70
CA ASP A 19 -14.99 5.14 -3.28
C ASP A 19 -14.39 4.23 -4.34
N ASP A 20 -13.60 4.80 -5.26
CA ASP A 20 -12.87 4.03 -6.28
C ASP A 20 -11.81 3.13 -5.63
N TYR A 21 -11.15 3.59 -4.57
CA TYR A 21 -10.14 2.81 -3.84
C TYR A 21 -10.76 1.56 -3.19
N VAL A 22 -11.89 1.73 -2.51
CA VAL A 22 -12.62 0.62 -1.87
C VAL A 22 -13.10 -0.39 -2.91
N ARG A 23 -13.63 0.12 -4.04
CA ARG A 23 -14.33 -0.71 -5.03
C ARG A 23 -13.38 -1.42 -6.01
N TYR A 24 -12.31 -0.77 -6.44
CA TYR A 24 -11.55 -1.21 -7.62
C TYR A 24 -10.10 -1.63 -7.35
N ARG A 25 -9.56 -1.41 -6.14
CA ARG A 25 -8.23 -1.95 -5.82
C ARG A 25 -8.27 -3.48 -5.76
N PRO A 26 -7.39 -4.22 -6.48
CA PRO A 26 -7.32 -5.67 -6.40
C PRO A 26 -7.14 -6.16 -4.96
N PRO A 27 -7.74 -7.27 -4.56
CA PRO A 27 -7.52 -7.84 -3.22
C PRO A 27 -6.04 -8.24 -3.04
N TYR A 28 -5.58 -8.28 -1.80
CA TYR A 28 -4.29 -8.89 -1.49
C TYR A 28 -4.34 -10.38 -1.80
N ASP A 29 -3.24 -10.94 -2.34
CA ASP A 29 -3.11 -12.38 -2.53
C ASP A 29 -3.26 -13.11 -1.19
N ALA A 30 -4.24 -13.98 -1.09
CA ALA A 30 -4.53 -14.71 0.17
C ALA A 30 -3.35 -15.58 0.62
N ARG A 31 -2.54 -16.12 -0.32
CA ARG A 31 -1.34 -16.89 -0.01
C ARG A 31 -0.29 -15.99 0.65
N MET A 32 -0.11 -14.77 0.13
CA MET A 32 0.80 -13.79 0.70
C MET A 32 0.38 -13.41 2.13
N VAL A 33 -0.90 -13.12 2.34
CA VAL A 33 -1.42 -12.77 3.67
C VAL A 33 -1.23 -13.93 4.66
N SER A 34 -1.56 -15.16 4.25
CA SER A 34 -1.38 -16.36 5.07
C SER A 34 0.10 -16.61 5.41
N GLU A 35 1.01 -16.41 4.45
CA GLU A 35 2.44 -16.55 4.70
C GLU A 35 2.97 -15.48 5.66
N ILE A 36 2.53 -14.22 5.51
CA ILE A 36 2.88 -13.14 6.44
C ILE A 36 2.48 -13.52 7.87
N LEU A 37 1.23 -13.94 8.09
CA LEU A 37 0.73 -14.33 9.41
C LEU A 37 1.50 -15.51 10.00
N SER A 38 1.75 -16.54 9.19
CA SER A 38 2.55 -17.70 9.61
C SER A 38 3.97 -17.29 10.00
N ARG A 39 4.59 -16.44 9.23
CA ARG A 39 5.97 -15.98 9.47
C ARG A 39 6.05 -14.92 10.56
N ALA A 40 5.01 -14.13 10.79
CA ALA A 40 4.96 -13.17 11.90
C ALA A 40 5.04 -13.88 13.26
N ALA A 41 4.70 -15.17 13.31
CA ALA A 41 4.77 -15.99 14.52
C ALA A 41 4.04 -15.33 15.70
N LEU A 42 2.80 -14.92 15.43
CA LEU A 42 1.96 -14.24 16.43
C LEU A 42 1.69 -15.17 17.63
N PRO A 43 1.61 -14.64 18.86
CA PRO A 43 1.14 -15.42 20.00
C PRO A 43 -0.31 -15.89 19.74
N ALA A 44 -0.64 -17.06 20.26
CA ALA A 44 -1.99 -17.65 20.09
C ALA A 44 -3.10 -16.74 20.61
N ASP A 45 -2.80 -16.00 21.69
CA ASP A 45 -3.75 -15.09 22.33
C ASP A 45 -3.09 -13.72 22.56
N GLY A 46 -3.89 -12.66 22.47
CA GLY A 46 -3.48 -11.32 22.87
C GLY A 46 -2.53 -10.60 21.91
N ALA A 47 -2.39 -11.07 20.67
CA ALA A 47 -1.59 -10.39 19.66
C ALA A 47 -2.07 -8.95 19.42
N ARG A 48 -1.15 -8.00 19.18
CA ARG A 48 -1.43 -6.58 18.97
C ARG A 48 -0.84 -6.07 17.67
N LEU A 49 -1.64 -5.31 16.93
CA LEU A 49 -1.33 -4.77 15.59
C LEU A 49 -1.14 -3.25 15.60
N ILE A 50 -0.18 -2.75 14.79
CA ILE A 50 -0.22 -1.40 14.24
C ILE A 50 -0.29 -1.51 12.72
N ASP A 51 -1.26 -0.84 12.07
CA ASP A 51 -1.33 -0.73 10.61
C ASP A 51 -1.14 0.74 10.18
N LEU A 52 -0.01 1.04 9.54
CA LEU A 52 0.41 2.38 9.15
C LEU A 52 -0.05 2.69 7.72
N ALA A 53 -0.63 3.87 7.52
CA ALA A 53 -1.31 4.27 6.28
C ALA A 53 -2.30 3.21 5.83
N CYS A 54 -3.18 2.82 6.76
CA CYS A 54 -4.11 1.70 6.60
C CYS A 54 -5.15 1.90 5.49
N GLY A 55 -5.30 3.14 4.97
CA GLY A 55 -6.35 3.49 4.04
C GLY A 55 -7.73 3.15 4.59
N PRO A 56 -8.63 2.58 3.77
CA PRO A 56 -9.95 2.14 4.22
C PRO A 56 -9.92 0.78 4.94
N GLY A 57 -8.76 0.36 5.45
CA GLY A 57 -8.60 -0.84 6.28
C GLY A 57 -8.46 -2.16 5.53
N ARG A 58 -8.11 -2.17 4.24
CA ARG A 58 -8.12 -3.40 3.43
C ARG A 58 -7.21 -4.50 3.98
N LEU A 59 -5.96 -4.19 4.35
CA LEU A 59 -5.08 -5.14 5.00
C LEU A 59 -5.53 -5.42 6.44
N THR A 60 -5.85 -4.35 7.18
CA THR A 60 -6.33 -4.48 8.56
C THR A 60 -7.48 -5.50 8.66
N PHE A 61 -8.51 -5.40 7.81
CA PHE A 61 -9.63 -6.35 7.82
C PHE A 61 -9.26 -7.76 7.38
N ALA A 62 -8.26 -7.90 6.52
CA ALA A 62 -7.81 -9.23 6.07
C ALA A 62 -7.10 -10.01 7.18
N ILE A 63 -6.59 -9.33 8.21
CA ILE A 63 -5.81 -9.95 9.30
C ILE A 63 -6.39 -9.71 10.70
N ALA A 64 -7.43 -8.87 10.85
CA ALA A 64 -7.94 -8.41 12.15
C ALA A 64 -8.29 -9.54 13.11
N GLU A 65 -8.83 -10.66 12.63
CA GLU A 65 -9.23 -11.80 13.46
C GLU A 65 -8.09 -12.46 14.25
N HIS A 66 -6.84 -12.20 13.85
CA HIS A 66 -5.64 -12.74 14.51
C HIS A 66 -5.13 -11.84 15.65
N PHE A 67 -5.81 -10.73 15.94
CA PHE A 67 -5.36 -9.76 16.94
C PHE A 67 -6.44 -9.49 17.98
N ALA A 68 -6.04 -9.32 19.22
CA ALA A 68 -6.93 -8.93 20.31
C ALA A 68 -7.17 -7.42 20.39
N ASP A 69 -6.20 -6.62 19.90
CA ASP A 69 -6.23 -5.16 19.91
C ASP A 69 -5.36 -4.63 18.78
N GLY A 70 -5.68 -3.45 18.23
CA GLY A 70 -4.86 -2.83 17.20
C GLY A 70 -5.08 -1.33 17.05
N LEU A 71 -4.09 -0.70 16.42
CA LEU A 71 -4.10 0.70 15.99
C LEU A 71 -3.99 0.74 14.47
N ALA A 72 -4.91 1.42 13.82
CA ALA A 72 -4.85 1.68 12.39
C ALA A 72 -4.87 3.20 12.15
N ILE A 73 -3.88 3.71 11.45
CA ILE A 73 -3.71 5.15 11.22
C ILE A 73 -3.56 5.45 9.74
N ASP A 74 -4.24 6.49 9.28
CA ASP A 74 -4.08 7.04 7.93
C ASP A 74 -4.15 8.56 7.97
N LEU A 75 -3.45 9.21 7.06
CA LEU A 75 -3.43 10.67 6.96
C LEU A 75 -4.75 11.23 6.42
N GLU A 76 -5.44 10.48 5.53
CA GLU A 76 -6.66 10.93 4.84
C GLU A 76 -7.90 10.66 5.71
N PRO A 77 -8.61 11.70 6.20
CA PRO A 77 -9.76 11.52 7.07
C PRO A 77 -10.88 10.70 6.46
N LYS A 78 -11.08 10.80 5.13
CA LYS A 78 -12.14 10.04 4.44
C LYS A 78 -11.82 8.55 4.35
N MET A 79 -10.54 8.17 4.27
CA MET A 79 -10.11 6.77 4.37
C MET A 79 -10.47 6.19 5.74
N ILE A 80 -10.16 6.92 6.81
CA ILE A 80 -10.52 6.50 8.18
C ILE A 80 -12.03 6.46 8.39
N ALA A 81 -12.80 7.41 7.81
CA ALA A 81 -14.26 7.36 7.87
C ALA A 81 -14.80 6.09 7.19
N ALA A 82 -14.30 5.74 6.00
CA ALA A 82 -14.68 4.52 5.30
C ALA A 82 -14.27 3.26 6.10
N ALA A 83 -13.08 3.25 6.70
CA ALA A 83 -12.62 2.14 7.54
C ALA A 83 -13.53 1.93 8.77
N ARG A 84 -13.94 2.99 9.44
CA ARG A 84 -14.86 2.92 10.59
C ARG A 84 -16.23 2.37 10.19
N LEU A 85 -16.81 2.84 9.09
CA LEU A 85 -18.08 2.34 8.57
C LEU A 85 -17.99 0.84 8.23
N GLU A 86 -16.92 0.42 7.59
CA GLU A 86 -16.71 -0.98 7.25
C GLU A 86 -16.43 -1.83 8.52
N ALA A 87 -15.75 -1.29 9.53
CA ALA A 87 -15.55 -1.95 10.82
C ALA A 87 -16.87 -2.20 11.55
N GLU A 88 -17.77 -1.22 11.55
CA GLU A 88 -19.15 -1.38 12.09
C GLU A 88 -19.90 -2.49 11.36
N ARG A 89 -19.87 -2.46 10.01
CA ARG A 89 -20.54 -3.47 9.17
C ARG A 89 -20.00 -4.88 9.41
N ARG A 90 -18.70 -5.04 9.67
CA ARG A 90 -18.04 -6.35 9.95
C ARG A 90 -18.05 -6.73 11.42
N GLY A 91 -18.47 -5.86 12.34
CA GLY A 91 -18.40 -6.09 13.77
C GLY A 91 -16.96 -6.08 14.35
N VAL A 92 -16.01 -5.45 13.66
CA VAL A 92 -14.61 -5.33 14.10
C VAL A 92 -14.49 -4.14 15.06
N ARG A 93 -14.46 -4.43 16.39
CA ARG A 93 -14.47 -3.39 17.43
C ARG A 93 -13.15 -3.24 18.17
N HIS A 94 -12.23 -4.15 18.01
CA HIS A 94 -10.93 -4.20 18.70
C HIS A 94 -9.82 -3.44 17.97
N ILE A 95 -10.10 -2.85 16.80
CA ILE A 95 -9.17 -1.98 16.07
C ILE A 95 -9.58 -0.53 16.28
N ARG A 96 -8.64 0.29 16.74
CA ARG A 96 -8.81 1.74 16.90
C ARG A 96 -8.32 2.45 15.64
N TRP A 97 -9.20 3.23 15.04
CA TRP A 97 -8.96 3.97 13.81
C TRP A 97 -8.68 5.45 14.11
N SER A 98 -7.55 5.97 13.65
CA SER A 98 -7.17 7.37 13.87
C SER A 98 -6.67 8.06 12.61
N VAL A 99 -6.91 9.37 12.54
CA VAL A 99 -6.36 10.22 11.49
C VAL A 99 -5.04 10.80 11.99
N GLY A 100 -3.97 10.66 11.20
CA GLY A 100 -2.67 11.19 11.53
C GLY A 100 -1.55 10.62 10.67
N ARG A 101 -0.34 11.13 10.88
CA ARG A 101 0.86 10.66 10.22
C ARG A 101 1.47 9.49 10.98
N ALA A 102 2.06 8.55 10.24
CA ALA A 102 2.78 7.42 10.83
C ALA A 102 3.96 7.91 11.70
N GLU A 103 4.64 8.98 11.25
CA GLU A 103 5.79 9.57 11.94
C GLU A 103 5.44 10.19 13.30
N ASP A 104 4.17 10.57 13.50
CA ASP A 104 3.70 11.27 14.71
C ASP A 104 2.85 10.35 15.60
N LEU A 105 2.74 9.06 15.24
CA LEU A 105 2.01 8.09 16.06
C LEU A 105 2.73 7.86 17.40
N GLU A 106 2.03 8.11 18.48
CA GLU A 106 2.47 7.75 19.83
C GLU A 106 1.89 6.40 20.21
N ALA A 107 2.77 5.42 20.45
CA ALA A 107 2.39 4.09 20.91
C ALA A 107 3.41 3.56 21.92
N PRO A 108 2.99 2.72 22.88
CA PRO A 108 3.88 2.19 23.92
C PRO A 108 4.97 1.31 23.32
N ALA A 109 6.19 1.46 23.82
CA ALA A 109 7.33 0.66 23.43
C ALA A 109 7.14 -0.82 23.84
N GLY A 110 7.60 -1.72 22.97
CA GLY A 110 7.58 -3.16 23.24
C GLY A 110 6.18 -3.75 23.47
N ALA A 111 5.14 -3.18 22.85
CA ALA A 111 3.77 -3.55 23.12
C ALA A 111 3.05 -4.27 21.97
N PHE A 112 3.64 -4.30 20.78
CA PHE A 112 2.99 -4.82 19.57
C PHE A 112 3.74 -6.01 19.00
N ASP A 113 3.00 -6.92 18.40
CA ASP A 113 3.53 -8.15 17.81
C ASP A 113 3.78 -7.97 16.31
N LEU A 114 2.94 -7.17 15.66
CA LEU A 114 3.05 -6.86 14.23
C LEU A 114 2.84 -5.36 13.98
N VAL A 115 3.70 -4.80 13.15
CA VAL A 115 3.49 -3.49 12.50
C VAL A 115 3.40 -3.75 11.00
N THR A 116 2.44 -3.13 10.30
CA THR A 116 2.27 -3.24 8.86
C THR A 116 2.28 -1.89 8.17
N ALA A 117 2.73 -1.85 6.91
CA ALA A 117 2.64 -0.69 6.04
C ALA A 117 2.42 -1.17 4.59
N ALA A 118 1.18 -1.14 4.11
CA ALA A 118 0.83 -1.67 2.81
C ALA A 118 0.79 -0.56 1.73
N SER A 119 1.63 -0.70 0.70
CA SER A 119 1.76 0.27 -0.42
C SER A 119 2.03 1.72 0.02
N ALA A 120 2.71 1.87 1.15
CA ALA A 120 2.86 3.18 1.80
C ALA A 120 4.29 3.51 2.25
N PHE A 121 5.13 2.53 2.55
CA PHE A 121 6.44 2.75 3.19
C PHE A 121 7.34 3.69 2.39
N HIS A 122 7.28 3.67 1.06
CA HIS A 122 8.00 4.59 0.18
C HIS A 122 7.57 6.07 0.29
N ARG A 123 6.48 6.35 1.01
CA ARG A 123 5.93 7.71 1.24
C ARG A 123 6.33 8.30 2.59
N PHE A 124 6.92 7.50 3.46
CA PHE A 124 7.32 7.89 4.80
C PHE A 124 8.75 8.44 4.84
N ASP A 125 9.06 9.15 5.92
CA ASP A 125 10.42 9.22 6.42
C ASP A 125 10.80 7.81 6.88
N GLN A 126 11.32 7.01 5.95
CA GLN A 126 11.57 5.58 6.15
C GLN A 126 12.48 5.29 7.35
N PRO A 127 13.62 5.99 7.55
CA PRO A 127 14.46 5.77 8.72
C PRO A 127 13.72 6.04 10.04
N ARG A 128 12.94 7.12 10.10
CA ARG A 128 12.17 7.49 11.29
C ARG A 128 11.07 6.47 11.57
N VAL A 129 10.28 6.09 10.58
CA VAL A 129 9.19 5.12 10.77
C VAL A 129 9.73 3.73 11.09
N ALA A 130 10.84 3.30 10.48
CA ALA A 130 11.48 2.04 10.82
C ALA A 130 11.98 2.01 12.29
N ALA A 131 12.59 3.10 12.77
CA ALA A 131 13.00 3.22 14.16
C ALA A 131 11.82 3.23 15.14
N LEU A 132 10.71 3.90 14.78
CA LEU A 132 9.47 3.89 15.55
C LEU A 132 8.85 2.49 15.60
N ALA A 133 8.73 1.80 14.47
CA ALA A 133 8.23 0.43 14.39
C ALA A 133 9.08 -0.53 15.26
N HIS A 134 10.41 -0.41 15.17
CA HIS A 134 11.30 -1.19 16.02
C HIS A 134 11.07 -0.91 17.51
N ARG A 135 10.84 0.35 17.90
CA ARG A 135 10.54 0.72 19.29
C ARG A 135 9.22 0.12 19.77
N TRP A 136 8.14 0.16 18.96
CA TRP A 136 6.82 -0.32 19.34
C TRP A 136 6.73 -1.84 19.45
N LEU A 137 7.53 -2.55 18.64
CA LEU A 137 7.50 -4.01 18.59
C LEU A 137 8.09 -4.63 19.87
N LYS A 138 7.49 -5.71 20.29
CA LYS A 138 8.04 -6.66 21.27
C LYS A 138 9.32 -7.30 20.71
N PRO A 139 10.21 -7.84 21.56
CA PRO A 139 11.22 -8.79 21.12
C PRO A 139 10.57 -9.94 20.35
N GLY A 140 11.11 -10.31 19.19
CA GLY A 140 10.51 -11.30 18.29
C GLY A 140 9.38 -10.79 17.40
N GLY A 141 8.85 -9.60 17.63
CA GLY A 141 7.83 -8.99 16.76
C GLY A 141 8.35 -8.63 15.37
N ALA A 142 7.44 -8.37 14.43
CA ALA A 142 7.79 -8.12 13.04
C ALA A 142 7.23 -6.79 12.51
N PHE A 143 8.02 -6.11 11.66
CA PHE A 143 7.52 -5.06 10.79
C PHE A 143 7.41 -5.62 9.37
N VAL A 144 6.25 -5.46 8.75
CA VAL A 144 5.97 -5.96 7.39
C VAL A 144 5.54 -4.82 6.50
N THR A 145 6.30 -4.60 5.44
CA THR A 145 5.92 -3.72 4.35
C THR A 145 5.40 -4.55 3.18
N LEU A 146 4.35 -4.08 2.52
CA LEU A 146 3.76 -4.74 1.37
C LEU A 146 3.71 -3.76 0.19
N GLY A 147 3.83 -4.29 -1.03
CA GLY A 147 3.77 -3.47 -2.23
C GLY A 147 3.54 -4.27 -3.50
N GLU A 148 3.33 -3.54 -4.59
CA GLU A 148 3.38 -4.12 -5.93
C GLU A 148 4.83 -4.40 -6.29
N THR A 149 5.08 -5.57 -6.85
CA THR A 149 6.40 -5.95 -7.41
C THR A 149 6.30 -6.04 -8.93
N PRO A 150 7.40 -5.83 -9.67
CA PRO A 150 7.41 -6.14 -11.08
C PRO A 150 7.07 -7.63 -11.27
N ALA A 151 6.05 -7.94 -12.07
CA ALA A 151 5.82 -9.30 -12.49
C ALA A 151 6.99 -9.75 -13.38
N MET A 152 7.51 -10.95 -13.14
CA MET A 152 8.57 -11.54 -13.98
C MET A 152 8.01 -12.01 -15.33
N ALA A 153 6.71 -12.32 -15.39
CA ALA A 153 6.02 -12.63 -16.62
C ALA A 153 5.94 -11.43 -17.56
N ALA A 154 5.94 -11.66 -18.87
CA ALA A 154 5.84 -10.62 -19.88
C ALA A 154 4.65 -9.68 -19.59
N ARG A 155 4.91 -8.38 -19.59
CA ARG A 155 3.85 -7.38 -19.42
C ARG A 155 2.84 -7.53 -20.56
N ALA A 156 1.58 -7.54 -20.23
CA ALA A 156 0.52 -7.55 -21.22
C ALA A 156 0.65 -6.32 -22.15
N ASN A 157 0.49 -6.54 -23.46
CA ASN A 157 0.67 -5.50 -24.49
C ASN A 157 -0.20 -4.25 -24.28
N TRP A 158 -1.40 -4.40 -23.70
CA TRP A 158 -2.30 -3.28 -23.38
C TRP A 158 -1.73 -2.33 -22.31
N ARG A 159 -0.83 -2.80 -21.44
CA ARG A 159 -0.21 -1.96 -20.40
C ARG A 159 0.66 -0.84 -20.96
N SER A 160 1.31 -1.03 -22.09
CA SER A 160 2.09 0.04 -22.72
C SER A 160 1.18 1.20 -23.12
N ALA A 161 0.04 0.92 -23.75
CA ALA A 161 -0.91 1.96 -24.13
C ALA A 161 -1.45 2.74 -22.90
N VAL A 162 -1.75 2.04 -21.79
CA VAL A 162 -2.11 2.70 -20.52
C VAL A 162 -0.97 3.58 -20.00
N THR A 163 0.25 3.06 -20.00
CA THR A 163 1.42 3.79 -19.50
C THR A 163 1.71 5.03 -20.34
N ASP A 164 1.64 4.92 -21.66
CA ASP A 164 1.89 6.03 -22.59
C ASP A 164 0.84 7.13 -22.43
N LEU A 165 -0.45 6.77 -22.27
CA LEU A 165 -1.50 7.74 -22.00
C LEU A 165 -1.35 8.41 -20.62
N VAL A 166 -1.05 7.64 -19.58
CA VAL A 166 -0.76 8.21 -18.26
C VAL A 166 0.38 9.21 -18.35
N HIS A 167 1.47 8.87 -19.04
CA HIS A 167 2.60 9.80 -19.25
C HIS A 167 2.18 11.05 -20.03
N ALA A 168 1.37 10.91 -21.08
CA ALA A 168 0.90 12.03 -21.88
C ALA A 168 0.05 13.03 -21.09
N TYR A 169 -0.79 12.52 -20.19
CA TYR A 169 -1.71 13.36 -19.42
C TYR A 169 -1.12 13.87 -18.09
N VAL A 170 -0.30 13.09 -17.44
CA VAL A 170 0.31 13.46 -16.14
C VAL A 170 1.60 14.26 -16.34
N GLY A 171 2.25 14.16 -17.52
CA GLY A 171 3.56 14.76 -17.81
C GLY A 171 4.70 13.95 -17.20
N GLU A 172 5.95 14.24 -17.61
CA GLU A 172 7.11 13.65 -16.95
C GLU A 172 7.20 14.12 -15.48
N PRO A 173 7.47 13.27 -14.57
CA PRO A 173 7.32 11.81 -14.55
C PRO A 173 6.40 11.36 -13.41
N VAL A 174 5.58 10.37 -13.66
CA VAL A 174 4.94 9.55 -12.61
C VAL A 174 5.98 9.10 -11.56
N GLN A 175 7.24 8.92 -11.94
CA GLN A 175 8.34 8.61 -11.03
C GLN A 175 8.66 9.75 -10.04
N ARG A 176 8.52 11.02 -10.42
CA ARG A 176 8.70 12.17 -9.50
C ARG A 176 7.51 12.38 -8.57
N LEU A 177 6.30 11.97 -8.98
CA LEU A 177 5.11 12.02 -8.14
C LEU A 177 5.08 10.90 -7.09
N GLN A 178 5.85 9.83 -7.28
CA GLN A 178 5.98 8.71 -6.34
C GLN A 178 7.13 8.86 -5.33
N GLY A 179 7.81 10.03 -5.27
CA GLY A 179 9.00 10.24 -4.45
C GLY A 179 10.20 9.42 -4.94
N ALA A 180 11.40 10.00 -5.01
CA ALA A 180 12.68 9.44 -5.44
C ALA A 180 12.67 8.61 -6.76
N PRO A 181 13.72 8.61 -7.57
CA PRO A 181 13.79 7.75 -8.74
C PRO A 181 13.48 6.31 -8.32
N LYS A 182 12.53 5.66 -9.03
CA LYS A 182 12.31 4.22 -8.82
C LYS A 182 13.67 3.57 -9.00
N PRO A 183 14.19 2.94 -7.94
CA PRO A 183 15.39 2.14 -8.11
C PRO A 183 15.12 1.08 -9.18
N THR A 184 16.14 0.70 -9.91
CA THR A 184 16.11 -0.42 -10.85
C THR A 184 15.41 -1.62 -10.20
N PRO A 185 14.70 -2.47 -10.94
CA PRO A 185 14.12 -3.68 -10.35
C PRO A 185 15.15 -4.40 -9.46
N GLY A 186 14.88 -4.46 -8.15
CA GLY A 186 15.81 -4.96 -7.13
C GLY A 186 16.49 -3.89 -6.26
N GLU A 187 16.76 -2.67 -6.76
CA GLU A 187 17.42 -1.62 -5.96
C GLU A 187 16.49 -1.02 -4.89
N GLY A 188 15.18 -0.97 -5.14
CA GLY A 188 14.21 -0.45 -4.17
C GLY A 188 14.03 -1.35 -2.97
N LEU A 189 13.99 -2.65 -3.19
CA LEU A 189 13.98 -3.63 -2.12
C LEU A 189 15.31 -3.59 -1.36
N ALA A 190 16.46 -3.47 -2.06
CA ALA A 190 17.76 -3.37 -1.43
C ALA A 190 17.86 -2.12 -0.54
N HIS A 191 17.32 -0.97 -1.00
CA HIS A 191 17.30 0.25 -0.19
C HIS A 191 16.38 0.09 1.04
N GLU A 192 15.18 -0.42 0.86
CA GLU A 192 14.24 -0.68 1.95
C GLU A 192 14.83 -1.64 2.98
N GLU A 193 15.43 -2.75 2.53
CA GLU A 193 16.10 -3.69 3.41
C GLU A 193 17.27 -3.05 4.18
N GLN A 194 18.04 -2.16 3.55
CA GLN A 194 19.10 -1.43 4.22
C GLN A 194 18.55 -0.51 5.31
N VAL A 195 17.49 0.24 5.05
CA VAL A 195 16.83 1.10 6.04
C VAL A 195 16.36 0.27 7.24
N LEU A 196 15.71 -0.86 6.99
CA LEU A 196 15.22 -1.75 8.04
C LEU A 196 16.37 -2.34 8.87
N ARG A 197 17.46 -2.78 8.22
CA ARG A 197 18.66 -3.27 8.92
C ARG A 197 19.32 -2.18 9.77
N HIS A 198 19.43 -0.95 9.26
CA HIS A 198 19.95 0.18 10.02
C HIS A 198 19.09 0.54 11.24
N ALA A 199 17.78 0.30 11.17
CA ALA A 199 16.86 0.47 12.30
C ALA A 199 16.97 -0.66 13.35
N GLY A 200 17.81 -1.68 13.13
CA GLY A 200 18.07 -2.76 14.09
C GLY A 200 17.27 -4.05 13.81
N PHE A 201 16.57 -4.15 12.68
CA PHE A 201 15.88 -5.40 12.33
C PHE A 201 16.82 -6.45 11.77
N THR A 202 16.66 -7.71 12.25
CA THR A 202 17.35 -8.89 11.70
C THR A 202 16.59 -10.18 12.11
N PRO A 203 16.31 -11.11 11.17
CA PRO A 203 16.51 -11.00 9.73
C PRO A 203 15.57 -10.00 9.05
N VAL A 204 15.95 -9.58 7.82
CA VAL A 204 15.08 -8.86 6.89
C VAL A 204 15.00 -9.70 5.63
N GLU A 205 13.80 -10.10 5.24
CA GLU A 205 13.56 -11.06 4.16
C GLU A 205 12.39 -10.61 3.29
N SER A 206 12.59 -10.65 1.97
CA SER A 206 11.58 -10.28 0.98
C SER A 206 11.03 -11.50 0.24
N ARG A 207 9.75 -11.44 -0.13
CA ARG A 207 9.04 -12.46 -0.92
C ARG A 207 8.19 -11.81 -1.99
N SER A 208 8.04 -12.50 -3.12
CA SER A 208 7.23 -12.04 -4.25
C SER A 208 6.21 -13.11 -4.64
N PHE A 209 5.05 -12.66 -5.09
CA PHE A 209 3.93 -13.48 -5.53
C PHE A 209 3.45 -12.97 -6.87
N GLU A 210 3.06 -13.90 -7.73
CA GLU A 210 2.43 -13.60 -9.01
C GLU A 210 1.03 -14.20 -9.02
N THR A 211 0.05 -13.36 -9.38
CA THR A 211 -1.37 -13.72 -9.36
C THR A 211 -2.01 -13.39 -10.70
N PRO A 212 -2.60 -14.36 -11.42
CA PRO A 212 -3.43 -14.07 -12.58
C PRO A 212 -4.60 -13.17 -12.18
N TYR A 213 -4.79 -12.10 -12.92
CA TYR A 213 -5.88 -11.15 -12.72
C TYR A 213 -6.47 -10.75 -14.08
N THR A 214 -7.76 -10.53 -14.14
CA THR A 214 -8.40 -10.04 -15.37
C THR A 214 -9.12 -8.73 -15.04
N TRP A 215 -8.60 -7.65 -15.59
CA TRP A 215 -9.28 -6.37 -15.53
C TRP A 215 -10.49 -6.36 -16.46
N THR A 216 -11.56 -5.72 -16.03
CA THR A 216 -12.58 -5.20 -16.94
C THR A 216 -12.26 -3.75 -17.25
N LEU A 217 -12.82 -3.18 -18.32
CA LEU A 217 -12.69 -1.76 -18.61
C LEU A 217 -13.07 -0.90 -17.40
N GLU A 218 -14.23 -1.18 -16.79
CA GLU A 218 -14.70 -0.47 -15.59
C GLU A 218 -13.70 -0.57 -14.43
N SER A 219 -13.21 -1.79 -14.12
CA SER A 219 -12.31 -1.99 -12.99
C SER A 219 -10.96 -1.34 -13.20
N LEU A 220 -10.46 -1.29 -14.44
CA LEU A 220 -9.18 -0.65 -14.76
C LEU A 220 -9.28 0.88 -14.67
N LEU A 221 -10.34 1.47 -15.21
CA LEU A 221 -10.61 2.90 -15.07
C LEU A 221 -10.78 3.28 -13.59
N GLY A 222 -11.56 2.52 -12.83
CA GLY A 222 -11.73 2.73 -11.39
C GLY A 222 -10.43 2.58 -10.59
N TYR A 223 -9.60 1.60 -10.94
CA TYR A 223 -8.27 1.46 -10.35
C TYR A 223 -7.42 2.71 -10.60
N LEU A 224 -7.37 3.23 -11.82
CA LEU A 224 -6.60 4.44 -12.15
C LEU A 224 -7.15 5.67 -11.41
N ARG A 225 -8.48 5.85 -11.32
CA ARG A 225 -9.10 6.90 -10.49
C ARG A 225 -8.71 6.82 -9.01
N SER A 226 -8.45 5.61 -8.51
CA SER A 226 -8.02 5.40 -7.13
C SER A 226 -6.55 5.71 -6.88
N THR A 227 -5.77 6.07 -7.91
CA THR A 227 -4.35 6.38 -7.78
C THR A 227 -4.12 7.86 -7.48
N SER A 228 -2.98 8.15 -6.85
CA SER A 228 -2.58 9.54 -6.54
C SER A 228 -2.22 10.38 -7.78
N PHE A 229 -2.04 9.76 -8.94
CA PHE A 229 -1.56 10.42 -10.16
C PHE A 229 -2.60 10.52 -11.28
N ALA A 230 -3.60 9.62 -11.33
CA ALA A 230 -4.65 9.62 -12.35
C ALA A 230 -6.06 9.84 -11.77
N SER A 231 -6.15 10.27 -10.50
CA SER A 231 -7.44 10.64 -9.89
C SER A 231 -8.02 11.90 -10.53
N ARG A 232 -9.34 12.12 -10.33
CA ARG A 232 -10.00 13.37 -10.73
C ARG A 232 -9.31 14.60 -10.14
N THR A 233 -8.89 14.53 -8.88
CA THR A 233 -8.15 15.61 -8.23
C THR A 233 -6.78 15.85 -8.87
N ALA A 234 -6.08 14.81 -9.28
CA ALA A 234 -4.75 14.93 -9.90
C ALA A 234 -4.81 15.47 -11.34
N LEU A 235 -5.78 15.04 -12.13
CA LEU A 235 -5.91 15.42 -13.54
C LEU A 235 -6.75 16.69 -13.75
N GLY A 236 -7.62 17.04 -12.78
CA GLY A 236 -8.51 18.20 -12.89
C GLY A 236 -9.39 18.15 -14.15
N GLU A 237 -9.46 19.24 -14.91
CA GLU A 237 -10.27 19.36 -16.13
C GLU A 237 -9.86 18.35 -17.23
N ARG A 238 -8.66 17.81 -17.20
CA ARG A 238 -8.17 16.82 -18.17
C ARG A 238 -8.68 15.39 -17.91
N HIS A 239 -9.32 15.15 -16.78
CA HIS A 239 -9.70 13.80 -16.36
C HIS A 239 -10.65 13.13 -17.35
N ASP A 240 -11.70 13.82 -17.81
CA ASP A 240 -12.70 13.23 -18.69
C ASP A 240 -12.12 12.93 -20.09
N ALA A 241 -11.22 13.78 -20.59
CA ALA A 241 -10.48 13.51 -21.82
C ALA A 241 -9.54 12.30 -21.67
N PHE A 242 -8.83 12.21 -20.54
CA PHE A 242 -8.00 11.05 -20.23
C PHE A 242 -8.79 9.75 -20.21
N GLU A 243 -9.96 9.71 -19.55
CA GLU A 243 -10.80 8.50 -19.53
C GLU A 243 -11.35 8.13 -20.91
N ALA A 244 -11.72 9.12 -21.72
CA ALA A 244 -12.20 8.89 -23.08
C ALA A 244 -11.10 8.28 -23.97
N ASP A 245 -9.89 8.86 -23.96
CA ASP A 245 -8.77 8.37 -24.76
C ASP A 245 -8.32 6.98 -24.29
N LEU A 246 -8.28 6.75 -22.97
CA LEU A 246 -7.92 5.46 -22.41
C LEU A 246 -8.95 4.38 -22.76
N THR A 247 -10.24 4.71 -22.69
CA THR A 247 -11.33 3.82 -23.10
C THR A 247 -11.20 3.43 -24.57
N ALA A 248 -10.98 4.43 -25.45
CA ALA A 248 -10.80 4.20 -26.88
C ALA A 248 -9.58 3.31 -27.17
N ALA A 249 -8.45 3.58 -26.54
CA ALA A 249 -7.22 2.79 -26.72
C ALA A 249 -7.38 1.34 -26.24
N LEU A 250 -8.01 1.14 -25.08
CA LEU A 250 -8.25 -0.19 -24.52
C LEU A 250 -9.23 -1.01 -25.38
N LEU A 251 -10.33 -0.41 -25.82
CA LEU A 251 -11.31 -1.08 -26.70
C LEU A 251 -10.75 -1.34 -28.10
N ALA A 252 -9.87 -0.50 -28.61
CA ALA A 252 -9.14 -0.76 -29.85
C ALA A 252 -8.15 -1.93 -29.71
N PHE A 253 -7.57 -2.13 -28.52
CA PHE A 253 -6.72 -3.27 -28.25
C PHE A 253 -7.52 -4.58 -28.12
N ASP A 254 -8.59 -4.59 -27.31
CA ASP A 254 -9.51 -5.71 -27.16
C ASP A 254 -10.93 -5.20 -26.89
N GLY A 255 -11.79 -5.32 -27.92
CA GLY A 255 -13.19 -4.92 -27.88
C GLY A 255 -14.05 -5.69 -26.88
N SER A 256 -13.55 -6.80 -26.32
CA SER A 256 -14.26 -7.51 -25.25
C SER A 256 -14.27 -6.76 -23.91
N GLY A 257 -13.41 -5.75 -23.76
CA GLY A 257 -13.23 -5.00 -22.51
C GLY A 257 -12.65 -5.81 -21.37
N ARG A 258 -11.93 -6.89 -21.67
CA ARG A 258 -11.28 -7.79 -20.68
C ARG A 258 -9.78 -7.86 -20.93
N TYR A 259 -9.00 -7.54 -19.92
CA TYR A 259 -7.55 -7.35 -20.01
C TYR A 259 -6.85 -8.26 -19.01
N PRO A 260 -6.43 -9.49 -19.43
CA PRO A 260 -5.72 -10.42 -18.57
C PRO A 260 -4.30 -9.92 -18.27
N GLU A 261 -3.84 -10.20 -17.06
CA GLU A 261 -2.54 -9.79 -16.56
C GLU A 261 -2.03 -10.74 -15.48
N ILE A 262 -0.72 -10.79 -15.30
CA ILE A 262 -0.09 -11.30 -14.08
C ILE A 262 0.27 -10.09 -13.20
N VAL A 263 -0.38 -9.98 -12.05
CA VAL A 263 -0.09 -8.95 -11.06
C VAL A 263 0.98 -9.45 -10.11
N GLY A 264 2.09 -8.71 -10.02
CA GLY A 264 3.13 -8.96 -9.04
C GLY A 264 2.82 -8.23 -7.73
N SER A 265 2.92 -8.94 -6.63
CA SER A 265 2.85 -8.38 -5.28
C SER A 265 3.95 -8.96 -4.41
N GLY A 266 4.30 -8.30 -3.32
CA GLY A 266 5.34 -8.80 -2.43
C GLY A 266 5.31 -8.14 -1.06
N TYR A 267 6.10 -8.70 -0.17
CA TYR A 267 6.32 -8.13 1.15
C TYR A 267 7.80 -8.24 1.56
N THR A 268 8.20 -7.34 2.43
CA THR A 268 9.44 -7.44 3.20
C THR A 268 9.07 -7.62 4.68
N LEU A 269 9.55 -8.68 5.31
CA LEU A 269 9.38 -8.95 6.73
C LEU A 269 10.70 -8.69 7.45
N ALA A 270 10.66 -7.77 8.40
CA ALA A 270 11.79 -7.35 9.21
C ALA A 270 11.51 -7.69 10.68
N ARG A 271 12.37 -8.50 11.30
CA ARG A 271 12.14 -9.01 12.66
C ARG A 271 12.97 -8.23 13.69
N LYS A 272 12.35 -7.86 14.80
CA LYS A 272 13.06 -7.40 15.98
C LYS A 272 13.62 -8.60 16.74
N THR A 273 14.94 -8.60 16.98
CA THR A 273 15.60 -9.70 17.73
C THR A 273 15.01 -9.90 19.11
N SER A 274 15.01 -11.17 19.55
CA SER A 274 14.68 -11.56 20.92
C SER A 274 15.97 -11.41 21.76
N SER A 275 16.32 -10.20 22.14
CA SER A 275 17.43 -9.98 23.09
C SER A 275 16.91 -9.75 24.48
#